data_33ae37bf0b05a0bd1a64209de868e49a
#
_entry.id   33ae37bf0b05a0bd1a64209de868e49a
#
_cell.length_a   1.000
_cell.length_b   1.000
_cell.length_c   1.000
_cell.angle_alpha   90.00
_cell.angle_beta   90.00
_cell.angle_gamma   90.00
#
_symmetry.space_group_name_H-M   'P 1'
#
loop_
_entity.id
_entity.type
_entity.pdbx_description
1 polymer ?
#
loop_
_entity_poly.entity_id
_entity_poly.type
_entity_poly.pdbx_seq_one_letter_code
_entity_poly.pdbx_strand_id
1 'polypeptide(L)'
;VFLTGNVSKKSKRGSHAHKRTSQIFICLYGKINIRCFDGKKTKLFKLKNQSLGIYIPLTIWYDTLYEGQKNSIMVLTNTKYSKRDYILTKKKYLEFRRKN
;
A
#
# COMPACT_ATOMS: atom_id res chain seq x y z
N VAL A 1 -7.77 -9.41 -6.44
CA VAL A 1 -6.49 -9.31 -7.16
C VAL A 1 -6.58 -8.19 -8.20
N PHE A 2 -5.59 -7.34 -8.25
CA PHE A 2 -5.47 -6.40 -9.35
C PHE A 2 -4.01 -6.17 -9.71
N LEU A 3 -3.80 -5.70 -10.94
CA LEU A 3 -2.47 -5.41 -11.47
C LEU A 3 -2.39 -3.94 -11.86
N THR A 4 -1.27 -3.32 -11.56
CA THR A 4 -0.95 -1.98 -12.06
C THR A 4 0.39 -2.08 -12.78
N GLY A 5 0.38 -1.79 -14.08
CA GLY A 5 1.58 -1.88 -14.91
C GLY A 5 1.98 -0.54 -15.46
N ASN A 6 3.23 -0.46 -15.94
CA ASN A 6 3.78 0.71 -16.61
C ASN A 6 3.70 2.00 -15.79
N VAL A 7 3.81 1.88 -14.45
CA VAL A 7 3.83 3.05 -13.58
C VAL A 7 5.19 3.72 -13.70
N SER A 8 5.19 5.00 -14.02
CA SER A 8 6.43 5.75 -14.23
C SER A 8 7.16 6.03 -12.93
N LYS A 9 8.45 6.32 -13.08
CA LYS A 9 9.32 6.68 -11.97
C LYS A 9 8.76 7.88 -11.21
N LYS A 10 8.97 7.87 -9.89
CA LYS A 10 8.55 8.92 -8.95
C LYS A 10 7.04 9.10 -8.81
N SER A 11 6.25 8.21 -9.36
CA SER A 11 4.82 8.22 -9.09
C SER A 11 4.57 7.77 -7.65
N LYS A 12 3.62 8.42 -7.00
CA LYS A 12 3.19 8.06 -5.65
C LYS A 12 1.73 7.65 -5.70
N ARG A 13 1.44 6.51 -5.10
CA ARG A 13 0.07 5.97 -5.04
C ARG A 13 -0.22 5.45 -3.64
N GLY A 14 -1.45 5.05 -3.40
CA GLY A 14 -1.89 4.65 -2.09
C GLY A 14 -2.35 5.86 -1.30
N SER A 15 -1.63 6.20 -0.24
CA SER A 15 -1.98 7.31 0.66
C SER A 15 -3.37 7.10 1.27
N HIS A 16 -3.59 5.89 1.77
CA HIS A 16 -4.84 5.54 2.43
C HIS A 16 -4.63 4.32 3.33
N ALA A 17 -5.67 3.99 4.08
CA ALA A 17 -5.71 2.77 4.88
C ALA A 17 -7.04 2.06 4.62
N HIS A 18 -7.08 0.77 4.94
CA HIS A 18 -8.28 -0.05 4.85
C HIS A 18 -8.74 -0.44 6.23
N LYS A 19 -10.03 -0.38 6.47
CA LYS A 19 -10.61 -0.80 7.75
C LYS A 19 -10.74 -2.31 7.86
N ARG A 20 -11.00 -2.99 6.74
CA ARG A 20 -11.33 -4.42 6.71
C ARG A 20 -10.48 -5.26 5.79
N THR A 21 -9.66 -4.64 4.96
CA THR A 21 -8.92 -5.35 3.91
C THR A 21 -7.45 -5.47 4.27
N SER A 22 -6.95 -6.70 4.27
CA SER A 22 -5.52 -6.97 4.30
C SER A 22 -5.05 -7.22 2.89
N GLN A 23 -3.79 -6.90 2.60
CA GLN A 23 -3.24 -6.97 1.26
C GLN A 23 -1.86 -7.58 1.25
N ILE A 24 -1.50 -8.22 0.13
CA ILE A 24 -0.14 -8.64 -0.15
C ILE A 24 0.29 -7.94 -1.43
N PHE A 25 1.39 -7.20 -1.35
CA PHE A 25 1.95 -6.46 -2.46
C PHE A 25 3.17 -7.21 -3.01
N ILE A 26 3.20 -7.45 -4.31
CA ILE A 26 4.29 -8.14 -4.99
C ILE A 26 4.78 -7.25 -6.12
N CYS A 27 6.07 -6.93 -6.12
CA CYS A 27 6.68 -6.16 -7.20
C CYS A 27 6.98 -7.13 -8.36
N LEU A 28 6.26 -6.98 -9.46
CA LEU A 28 6.48 -7.81 -10.65
C LEU A 28 7.63 -7.30 -11.49
N TYR A 29 7.82 -5.99 -11.52
CA TYR A 29 8.86 -5.35 -12.31
C TYR A 29 9.20 -4.00 -11.70
N GLY A 30 10.49 -3.63 -11.76
CA GLY A 30 10.96 -2.34 -11.29
C GLY A 30 11.36 -2.34 -9.82
N LYS A 31 11.24 -1.17 -9.20
CA LYS A 31 11.57 -0.95 -7.79
C LYS A 31 10.45 -0.16 -7.15
N ILE A 32 9.92 -0.66 -6.05
CA ILE A 32 8.79 -0.03 -5.38
C ILE A 32 9.09 0.06 -3.89
N ASN A 33 8.97 1.25 -3.33
CA ASN A 33 9.06 1.46 -1.89
C ASN A 33 7.65 1.57 -1.34
N ILE A 34 7.39 0.90 -0.22
CA ILE A 34 6.11 0.98 0.46
C ILE A 34 6.38 1.50 1.86
N ARG A 35 5.78 2.65 2.17
CA ARG A 35 5.89 3.26 3.48
C ARG A 35 4.62 2.98 4.26
N CYS A 36 4.76 2.32 5.40
CA CYS A 36 3.64 1.92 6.26
C CYS A 36 3.66 2.72 7.55
N PHE A 37 2.49 3.16 8.00
CA PHE A 37 2.32 3.97 9.19
C PHE A 37 1.19 3.38 10.04
N ASP A 38 1.46 3.12 11.32
CA ASP A 38 0.47 2.51 12.21
C ASP A 38 -0.23 3.52 13.14
N GLY A 39 0.02 4.80 12.95
CA GLY A 39 -0.46 5.86 13.82
C GLY A 39 0.61 6.40 14.75
N LYS A 40 1.70 5.68 14.93
CA LYS A 40 2.81 6.07 15.80
C LYS A 40 4.16 5.96 15.11
N LYS A 41 4.42 4.84 14.44
CA LYS A 41 5.71 4.57 13.80
C LYS A 41 5.54 4.39 12.30
N THR A 42 6.57 4.77 11.56
CA THR A 42 6.63 4.59 10.11
C THR A 42 7.74 3.60 9.77
N LYS A 43 7.45 2.68 8.86
CA LYS A 43 8.43 1.71 8.38
C LYS A 43 8.44 1.69 6.87
N LEU A 44 9.63 1.67 6.28
CA LEU A 44 9.82 1.64 4.84
C LEU A 44 10.26 0.24 4.40
N PHE A 45 9.56 -0.29 3.41
CA PHE A 45 9.89 -1.57 2.78
C PHE A 45 10.27 -1.33 1.33
N LYS A 46 11.34 -1.99 0.88
CA LYS A 46 11.82 -1.87 -0.50
C LYS A 46 11.59 -3.18 -1.22
N LEU A 47 10.84 -3.13 -2.31
CA LEU A 47 10.55 -4.30 -3.14
C LEU A 47 11.24 -4.15 -4.49
N LYS A 48 11.84 -5.24 -4.96
CA LYS A 48 12.46 -5.34 -6.28
C LYS A 48 11.75 -6.43 -7.09
N ASN A 49 12.09 -6.55 -8.37
CA ASN A 49 11.56 -7.57 -9.25
C ASN A 49 11.46 -8.93 -8.57
N GLN A 50 10.23 -9.46 -8.52
CA GLN A 50 9.93 -10.81 -8.06
C GLN A 50 10.55 -11.15 -6.69
N SER A 51 10.84 -10.15 -5.89
CA SER A 51 11.25 -10.38 -4.51
C SER A 51 10.04 -10.82 -3.68
N LEU A 52 10.30 -11.21 -2.44
CA LEU A 52 9.22 -11.61 -1.53
C LEU A 52 8.17 -10.51 -1.42
N GLY A 53 6.92 -10.92 -1.37
CA GLY A 53 5.83 -9.98 -1.18
C GLY A 53 5.80 -9.37 0.21
N ILE A 54 5.10 -8.29 0.36
CA ILE A 54 4.88 -7.67 1.67
C ILE A 54 3.41 -7.75 2.04
N TYR A 55 3.15 -8.21 3.26
CA TYR A 55 1.81 -8.27 3.82
C TYR A 55 1.51 -6.97 4.54
N ILE A 56 0.42 -6.30 4.15
CA ILE A 56 -0.05 -5.10 4.81
C ILE A 56 -1.39 -5.43 5.47
N PRO A 57 -1.40 -5.56 6.81
CA PRO A 57 -2.64 -5.87 7.51
C PRO A 57 -3.63 -4.72 7.40
N LEU A 58 -4.88 -5.02 7.68
CA LEU A 58 -5.90 -3.99 7.75
C LEU A 58 -5.51 -2.93 8.79
N THR A 59 -6.03 -1.72 8.64
CA THR A 59 -5.81 -0.58 9.54
C THR A 59 -4.39 0.01 9.51
N ILE A 60 -3.58 -0.34 8.52
CA ILE A 60 -2.28 0.28 8.32
C ILE A 60 -2.38 1.29 7.19
N TRP A 61 -1.94 2.51 7.44
CA TRP A 61 -1.83 3.54 6.40
C TRP A 61 -0.59 3.26 5.56
N TYR A 62 -0.70 3.35 4.24
CA TYR A 62 0.45 3.12 3.39
C TYR A 62 0.48 4.04 2.18
N ASP A 63 1.70 4.28 1.70
CA ASP A 63 2.01 4.95 0.45
C ASP A 63 2.91 4.04 -0.36
N THR A 64 2.73 4.03 -1.68
CA THR A 64 3.64 3.35 -2.60
C THR A 64 4.38 4.39 -3.43
N LEU A 65 5.68 4.26 -3.53
CA LEU A 65 6.53 5.14 -4.34
C LEU A 65 7.28 4.30 -5.36
N TYR A 66 7.07 4.59 -6.63
CA TYR A 66 7.66 3.83 -7.73
C TYR A 66 8.97 4.45 -8.14
N GLU A 67 10.08 3.70 -8.05
CA GLU A 67 11.43 4.21 -8.29
C GLU A 67 12.06 3.71 -9.57
N GLY A 68 11.62 2.59 -10.14
CA GLY A 68 12.10 2.12 -11.43
C GLY A 68 11.59 2.99 -12.57
N GLN A 69 12.20 2.90 -13.73
CA GLN A 69 11.72 3.62 -14.93
C GLN A 69 10.33 3.14 -15.32
N LYS A 70 10.11 1.83 -15.24
CA LYS A 70 8.81 1.21 -15.40
C LYS A 70 8.60 0.28 -14.22
N ASN A 71 7.39 0.26 -13.69
CA ASN A 71 7.09 -0.52 -12.50
C ASN A 71 5.75 -1.23 -12.68
N SER A 72 5.67 -2.46 -12.19
CA SER A 72 4.42 -3.21 -12.15
C SER A 72 4.28 -3.85 -10.79
N ILE A 73 3.09 -3.79 -10.24
CA ILE A 73 2.77 -4.36 -8.93
C ILE A 73 1.52 -5.22 -9.03
N MET A 74 1.54 -6.33 -8.33
CA MET A 74 0.35 -7.16 -8.15
C MET A 74 -0.09 -7.05 -6.70
N VAL A 75 -1.37 -6.81 -6.48
CA VAL A 75 -1.94 -6.71 -5.15
C VAL A 75 -3.00 -7.77 -4.96
N LEU A 76 -2.81 -8.60 -3.94
CA LEU A 76 -3.78 -9.60 -3.53
C LEU A 76 -4.54 -9.06 -2.32
N THR A 77 -5.85 -9.09 -2.39
CA THR A 77 -6.70 -8.60 -1.29
C THR A 77 -7.61 -9.72 -0.81
N ASN A 78 -8.00 -9.66 0.45
CA ASN A 78 -8.89 -10.67 1.04
C ASN A 78 -10.36 -10.25 1.05
N THR A 79 -10.69 -9.08 0.50
CA THR A 79 -12.07 -8.61 0.42
C THR A 79 -12.33 -8.00 -0.97
N LYS A 80 -13.60 -7.82 -1.29
CA LYS A 80 -13.99 -7.09 -2.49
C LYS A 80 -13.83 -5.60 -2.27
N TYR A 81 -13.62 -4.86 -3.36
CA TYR A 81 -13.51 -3.40 -3.30
C TYR A 81 -14.77 -2.79 -2.67
N SER A 82 -14.58 -1.83 -1.75
CA SER A 82 -15.65 -1.06 -1.16
C SER A 82 -15.11 0.30 -0.74
N LYS A 83 -15.76 1.38 -1.20
CA LYS A 83 -15.37 2.74 -0.82
C LYS A 83 -15.43 2.96 0.68
N ARG A 84 -16.37 2.31 1.36
CA ARG A 84 -16.54 2.45 2.82
C ARG A 84 -15.38 1.89 3.61
N ASP A 85 -14.59 1.02 2.99
CA ASP A 85 -13.43 0.41 3.62
C ASP A 85 -12.24 1.37 3.71
N TYR A 86 -12.23 2.43 2.89
CA TYR A 86 -11.07 3.31 2.75
C TYR A 86 -11.09 4.46 3.77
N ILE A 87 -9.91 4.76 4.29
CA ILE A 87 -9.65 5.97 5.07
C ILE A 87 -8.69 6.80 4.22
N LEU A 88 -9.15 7.93 3.70
CA LEU A 88 -8.45 8.68 2.65
C LEU A 88 -7.64 9.86 3.15
N THR A 89 -7.76 10.25 4.41
CA THR A 89 -6.97 11.35 4.97
C THR A 89 -6.27 10.91 6.24
N LYS A 90 -5.08 11.46 6.50
CA LYS A 90 -4.34 11.15 7.72
C LYS A 90 -5.09 11.62 8.96
N LYS A 91 -5.79 12.74 8.87
CA LYS A 91 -6.59 13.23 10.00
C LYS A 91 -7.62 12.19 10.44
N LYS A 92 -8.40 11.67 9.48
CA LYS A 92 -9.39 10.63 9.77
C LYS A 92 -8.73 9.33 10.22
N TYR A 93 -7.57 9.01 9.67
CA TYR A 93 -6.83 7.82 10.07
C TYR A 93 -6.39 7.90 11.52
N LEU A 94 -5.84 9.02 11.94
CA LEU A 94 -5.41 9.20 13.32
C LEU A 94 -6.60 9.15 14.29
N GLU A 95 -7.74 9.71 13.91
CA GLU A 95 -8.98 9.60 14.70
C GLU A 95 -9.41 8.14 14.83
N PHE A 96 -9.36 7.40 13.72
CA PHE A 96 -9.72 5.98 13.70
C PHE A 96 -8.80 5.17 14.62
N ARG A 97 -7.49 5.41 14.58
CA ARG A 97 -6.52 4.69 15.40
C ARG A 97 -6.69 4.97 16.89
N ARG A 98 -7.10 6.18 17.25
CA ARG A 98 -7.37 6.51 18.67
C ARG A 98 -8.56 5.74 19.22
N LYS A 99 -9.56 5.45 18.40
CA LYS A 99 -10.76 4.74 18.81
C LYS A 99 -10.62 3.23 18.78
N ASN A 100 -9.65 2.75 18.06
CA ASN A 100 -9.44 1.30 17.83
C ASN A 100 -7.98 0.93 18.18
#